data_11a3bb86867a0ea8285c4bd70d13a0d0
#
_entry.id   11a3bb86867a0ea8285c4bd70d13a0d0
#
_cell.length_a   1.000
_cell.length_b   1.000
_cell.length_c   1.000
_cell.angle_alpha   90.00
_cell.angle_beta   90.00
_cell.angle_gamma   90.00
#
_symmetry.space_group_name_H-M   'P 1'
#
loop_
_entity.id
_entity.type
_entity.pdbx_description
1 polymer ?
#
loop_
_entity_poly.entity_id
_entity_poly.type
_entity_poly.pdbx_seq_one_letter_code
_entity_poly.pdbx_strand_id
1 'polypeptide(L)'
;MTAEPVRIAIVGTGNIARSHARAITSQAEAAAPAPATIVAAMDVDQSQLGTFCAEFHIPGGYGDLATLLSQARPDLVHICTPPSTHHPIALECLRGGASVLTEKPPTISLREFDELAAAEQRPPWFATVFQHRFGAGQRRLKKLAAGGALGRPLIAVCHTTWFRGQAYFDVPWRGRWDTEGGGPTMGHGIHQMDMLLDVLGDWTEVSALARTQARAMPTEDLSLAHVTFANGAVASVVNSVLSPREESYLRFDFERATVEVTHLYGYGDDDWRITPAPGCEADVTAAWKHAADPGDGDAHSSHAAQFARVLAALRDGRRPPVTPPEARRTMALIAGIYASAFTRRPVTPADLAPGTAFYTAMNGGHEAW
;
A
#
# COMPACT_ATOMS: atom_id res chain seq x y z
N MET A 1 19.50 29.02 3.42
CA MET A 1 18.44 29.20 2.42
C MET A 1 17.34 28.23 2.79
N THR A 2 16.13 28.68 3.08
CA THR A 2 14.97 27.81 3.31
C THR A 2 14.62 27.16 1.96
N ALA A 3 14.62 25.83 1.91
CA ALA A 3 14.21 25.11 0.71
C ALA A 3 12.75 25.48 0.36
N GLU A 4 12.45 25.70 -0.91
CA GLU A 4 11.08 25.95 -1.36
C GLU A 4 10.18 24.76 -1.00
N PRO A 5 8.89 24.99 -0.70
CA PRO A 5 7.93 23.92 -0.45
C PRO A 5 7.78 23.01 -1.68
N VAL A 6 7.67 21.71 -1.47
CA VAL A 6 7.35 20.75 -2.54
C VAL A 6 5.97 21.09 -3.13
N ARG A 7 5.89 21.26 -4.43
CA ARG A 7 4.67 21.59 -5.17
C ARG A 7 3.90 20.32 -5.48
N ILE A 8 2.73 20.14 -4.87
CA ILE A 8 1.92 18.93 -5.01
C ILE A 8 0.71 19.18 -5.88
N ALA A 9 0.42 18.25 -6.80
CA ALA A 9 -0.88 18.14 -7.45
C ALA A 9 -1.62 16.88 -6.99
N ILE A 10 -2.96 16.93 -6.94
CA ILE A 10 -3.83 15.79 -6.63
C ILE A 10 -4.69 15.49 -7.84
N VAL A 11 -4.62 14.25 -8.35
CA VAL A 11 -5.40 13.75 -9.48
C VAL A 11 -6.44 12.75 -8.99
N GLY A 12 -7.72 13.05 -9.26
CA GLY A 12 -8.87 12.44 -8.61
C GLY A 12 -9.23 13.20 -7.33
N THR A 13 -10.47 13.68 -7.19
CA THR A 13 -10.92 14.50 -6.05
C THR A 13 -11.97 13.84 -5.18
N GLY A 14 -11.98 12.49 -5.18
CA GLY A 14 -12.86 11.65 -4.36
C GLY A 14 -12.53 11.66 -2.87
N ASN A 15 -13.12 10.69 -2.14
CA ASN A 15 -12.96 10.60 -0.68
C ASN A 15 -11.51 10.40 -0.23
N ILE A 16 -10.74 9.57 -0.93
CA ILE A 16 -9.35 9.33 -0.55
C ILE A 16 -8.47 10.57 -0.80
N ALA A 17 -8.75 11.34 -1.83
CA ALA A 17 -8.07 12.60 -2.10
C ALA A 17 -8.23 13.61 -0.96
N ARG A 18 -9.40 13.64 -0.30
CA ARG A 18 -9.62 14.45 0.90
C ARG A 18 -8.71 14.05 2.06
N SER A 19 -8.48 12.75 2.24
CA SER A 19 -7.53 12.26 3.24
C SER A 19 -6.10 12.68 2.92
N HIS A 20 -5.71 12.65 1.65
CA HIS A 20 -4.42 13.14 1.18
C HIS A 20 -4.27 14.65 1.41
N ALA A 21 -5.26 15.43 1.00
CA ALA A 21 -5.23 16.89 1.16
C ALA A 21 -5.12 17.29 2.64
N ARG A 22 -5.92 16.68 3.54
CA ARG A 22 -5.84 16.91 4.99
C ARG A 22 -4.47 16.55 5.55
N ALA A 23 -3.91 15.41 5.15
CA ALA A 23 -2.59 14.98 5.61
C ALA A 23 -1.48 15.94 5.17
N ILE A 24 -1.55 16.51 3.97
CA ILE A 24 -0.59 17.51 3.46
C ILE A 24 -0.77 18.84 4.20
N THR A 25 -2.01 19.32 4.33
CA THR A 25 -2.32 20.60 4.98
C THR A 25 -1.92 20.59 6.45
N SER A 26 -2.22 19.53 7.20
CA SER A 26 -1.83 19.42 8.61
C SER A 26 -0.32 19.46 8.83
N GLN A 27 0.48 18.91 7.92
CA GLN A 27 1.94 18.99 7.98
C GLN A 27 2.44 20.40 7.66
N ALA A 28 1.78 21.08 6.73
CA ALA A 28 2.13 22.46 6.38
C ALA A 28 1.87 23.43 7.55
N GLU A 29 0.78 23.21 8.30
CA GLU A 29 0.43 24.00 9.49
C GLU A 29 1.37 23.73 10.67
N ALA A 30 1.85 22.49 10.82
CA ALA A 30 2.69 22.08 11.93
C ALA A 30 4.18 22.49 11.78
N ALA A 31 4.59 22.93 10.59
CA ALA A 31 5.99 23.25 10.28
C ALA A 31 6.14 24.63 9.63
N ALA A 32 7.16 25.39 10.03
CA ALA A 32 7.53 26.65 9.39
C ALA A 32 9.02 26.63 8.99
N PRO A 33 9.37 26.74 7.68
CA PRO A 33 8.43 26.89 6.54
C PRO A 33 7.68 25.59 6.22
N ALA A 34 6.49 25.71 5.62
CA ALA A 34 5.68 24.58 5.19
C ALA A 34 6.49 23.64 4.28
N PRO A 35 6.48 22.30 4.54
CA PRO A 35 7.27 21.36 3.76
C PRO A 35 6.72 21.13 2.36
N ALA A 36 5.43 21.41 2.13
CA ALA A 36 4.73 21.22 0.87
C ALA A 36 3.54 22.15 0.72
N THR A 37 3.07 22.35 -0.51
CA THR A 37 1.84 23.07 -0.83
C THR A 37 1.10 22.36 -1.95
N ILE A 38 -0.24 22.29 -1.86
CA ILE A 38 -1.09 21.79 -2.93
C ILE A 38 -1.33 22.95 -3.92
N VAL A 39 -0.73 22.84 -5.09
CA VAL A 39 -0.81 23.90 -6.12
C VAL A 39 -1.88 23.64 -7.16
N ALA A 40 -2.34 22.39 -7.30
CA ALA A 40 -3.31 22.01 -8.32
C ALA A 40 -4.13 20.78 -7.91
N ALA A 41 -5.33 20.68 -8.47
CA ALA A 41 -6.11 19.45 -8.47
C ALA A 41 -6.70 19.19 -9.85
N MET A 42 -6.97 17.94 -10.18
CA MET A 42 -7.58 17.54 -11.46
C MET A 42 -8.66 16.49 -11.20
N ASP A 43 -9.79 16.67 -11.85
CA ASP A 43 -10.85 15.66 -11.96
C ASP A 43 -11.62 15.86 -13.27
N VAL A 44 -12.17 14.77 -13.80
CA VAL A 44 -13.08 14.82 -14.96
C VAL A 44 -14.47 15.38 -14.58
N ASP A 45 -14.87 15.19 -13.31
CA ASP A 45 -16.09 15.78 -12.74
C ASP A 45 -15.77 17.20 -12.23
N GLN A 46 -16.17 18.20 -13.03
CA GLN A 46 -15.92 19.63 -12.75
C GLN A 46 -16.62 20.11 -11.48
N SER A 47 -17.79 19.56 -11.13
CA SER A 47 -18.52 19.94 -9.92
C SER A 47 -17.79 19.44 -8.68
N GLN A 48 -17.33 18.19 -8.70
CA GLN A 48 -16.53 17.59 -7.63
C GLN A 48 -15.18 18.31 -7.47
N LEU A 49 -14.52 18.62 -8.58
CA LEU A 49 -13.27 19.40 -8.62
C LEU A 49 -13.43 20.78 -7.99
N GLY A 50 -14.46 21.54 -8.37
CA GLY A 50 -14.74 22.87 -7.81
C GLY A 50 -14.97 22.84 -6.31
N THR A 51 -15.75 21.84 -5.83
CA THR A 51 -16.00 21.63 -4.39
C THR A 51 -14.69 21.32 -3.65
N PHE A 52 -13.87 20.43 -4.19
CA PHE A 52 -12.58 20.04 -3.61
C PHE A 52 -11.59 21.21 -3.55
N CYS A 53 -11.45 21.98 -4.65
CA CYS A 53 -10.58 23.15 -4.69
C CYS A 53 -11.00 24.22 -3.66
N ALA A 54 -12.31 24.44 -3.51
CA ALA A 54 -12.83 25.37 -2.51
C ALA A 54 -12.59 24.89 -1.06
N GLU A 55 -12.81 23.59 -0.77
CA GLU A 55 -12.60 22.99 0.56
C GLU A 55 -11.13 23.13 1.02
N PHE A 56 -10.18 22.95 0.12
CA PHE A 56 -8.73 22.93 0.45
C PHE A 56 -7.97 24.18 -0.03
N HIS A 57 -8.66 25.22 -0.49
CA HIS A 57 -8.07 26.47 -0.98
C HIS A 57 -7.02 26.27 -2.08
N ILE A 58 -7.28 25.31 -3.00
CA ILE A 58 -6.36 24.97 -4.08
C ILE A 58 -6.52 25.97 -5.23
N PRO A 59 -5.44 26.68 -5.66
CA PRO A 59 -5.56 27.76 -6.64
C PRO A 59 -5.82 27.28 -8.07
N GLY A 60 -5.38 26.05 -8.44
CA GLY A 60 -5.49 25.50 -9.80
C GLY A 60 -6.41 24.31 -9.88
N GLY A 61 -7.55 24.41 -10.56
CA GLY A 61 -8.44 23.30 -10.90
C GLY A 61 -8.37 22.99 -12.40
N TYR A 62 -8.14 21.72 -12.78
CA TYR A 62 -7.91 21.30 -14.17
C TYR A 62 -8.82 20.13 -14.55
N GLY A 63 -9.31 20.14 -15.81
CA GLY A 63 -10.12 19.05 -16.35
C GLY A 63 -9.31 17.96 -17.06
N ASP A 64 -8.01 18.20 -17.31
CA ASP A 64 -7.11 17.26 -17.97
C ASP A 64 -5.69 17.33 -17.41
N LEU A 65 -4.98 16.20 -17.52
CA LEU A 65 -3.66 16.02 -16.92
C LEU A 65 -2.57 16.82 -17.65
N ALA A 66 -2.60 16.88 -18.98
CA ALA A 66 -1.58 17.57 -19.76
C ALA A 66 -1.54 19.07 -19.46
N THR A 67 -2.72 19.71 -19.34
CA THR A 67 -2.85 21.10 -18.93
C THR A 67 -2.34 21.30 -17.50
N LEU A 68 -2.71 20.42 -16.55
CA LEU A 68 -2.21 20.47 -15.19
C LEU A 68 -0.67 20.43 -15.16
N LEU A 69 -0.07 19.45 -15.80
CA LEU A 69 1.39 19.26 -15.79
C LEU A 69 2.13 20.45 -16.40
N SER A 70 1.63 20.99 -17.52
CA SER A 70 2.26 22.11 -18.23
C SER A 70 2.14 23.45 -17.48
N GLN A 71 1.01 23.71 -16.83
CA GLN A 71 0.73 25.00 -16.17
C GLN A 71 1.13 25.01 -14.70
N ALA A 72 0.75 23.97 -13.92
CA ALA A 72 1.03 23.91 -12.50
C ALA A 72 2.44 23.45 -12.19
N ARG A 73 3.09 22.67 -13.06
CA ARG A 73 4.46 22.15 -12.90
C ARG A 73 4.70 21.58 -11.50
N PRO A 74 3.97 20.55 -11.08
CA PRO A 74 4.15 19.94 -9.75
C PRO A 74 5.46 19.17 -9.68
N ASP A 75 6.07 19.14 -8.48
CA ASP A 75 7.20 18.26 -8.17
C ASP A 75 6.73 16.82 -7.87
N LEU A 76 5.51 16.71 -7.29
CA LEU A 76 4.90 15.46 -6.87
C LEU A 76 3.41 15.45 -7.26
N VAL A 77 2.96 14.36 -7.85
CA VAL A 77 1.54 14.10 -8.14
C VAL A 77 1.03 12.97 -7.27
N HIS A 78 -0.01 13.23 -6.47
CA HIS A 78 -0.77 12.21 -5.77
C HIS A 78 -1.89 11.71 -6.67
N ILE A 79 -1.89 10.41 -7.01
CA ILE A 79 -2.92 9.80 -7.85
C ILE A 79 -3.94 9.10 -6.95
N CYS A 80 -5.17 9.60 -6.95
CA CYS A 80 -6.29 9.21 -6.08
C CYS A 80 -7.52 8.76 -6.88
N THR A 81 -7.32 8.32 -8.10
CA THR A 81 -8.34 7.87 -9.05
C THR A 81 -8.64 6.36 -8.88
N PRO A 82 -9.59 5.74 -9.61
CA PRO A 82 -9.73 4.29 -9.64
C PRO A 82 -8.47 3.56 -10.18
N PRO A 83 -8.18 2.34 -9.70
CA PRO A 83 -6.92 1.65 -9.98
C PRO A 83 -6.55 1.47 -11.46
N SER A 84 -7.52 1.20 -12.34
CA SER A 84 -7.26 1.05 -13.78
C SER A 84 -6.71 2.30 -14.46
N THR A 85 -6.85 3.47 -13.84
CA THR A 85 -6.34 4.74 -14.38
C THR A 85 -4.98 5.12 -13.79
N HIS A 86 -4.48 4.41 -12.79
CA HIS A 86 -3.22 4.73 -12.13
C HIS A 86 -2.03 4.64 -13.10
N HIS A 87 -1.94 3.55 -13.88
CA HIS A 87 -0.84 3.33 -14.81
C HIS A 87 -0.70 4.44 -15.86
N PRO A 88 -1.71 4.76 -16.70
CA PRO A 88 -1.57 5.79 -17.71
C PRO A 88 -1.28 7.18 -17.12
N ILE A 89 -1.93 7.55 -16.01
CA ILE A 89 -1.71 8.82 -15.33
C ILE A 89 -0.28 8.90 -14.77
N ALA A 90 0.18 7.86 -14.07
CA ALA A 90 1.52 7.84 -13.51
C ALA A 90 2.61 7.91 -14.59
N LEU A 91 2.41 7.19 -15.70
CA LEU A 91 3.35 7.19 -16.81
C LEU A 91 3.47 8.58 -17.47
N GLU A 92 2.36 9.29 -17.64
CA GLU A 92 2.34 10.67 -18.16
C GLU A 92 3.02 11.65 -17.19
N CYS A 93 2.76 11.53 -15.87
CA CYS A 93 3.42 12.35 -14.85
C CYS A 93 4.95 12.15 -14.86
N LEU A 94 5.42 10.88 -14.87
CA LEU A 94 6.85 10.57 -14.89
C LEU A 94 7.52 11.10 -16.16
N ARG A 95 6.89 10.95 -17.32
CA ARG A 95 7.38 11.52 -18.60
C ARG A 95 7.41 13.06 -18.59
N GLY A 96 6.45 13.67 -17.89
CA GLY A 96 6.38 15.11 -17.68
C GLY A 96 7.35 15.66 -16.64
N GLY A 97 8.15 14.80 -15.99
CA GLY A 97 9.17 15.17 -15.01
C GLY A 97 8.64 15.31 -13.57
N ALA A 98 7.40 14.95 -13.29
CA ALA A 98 6.81 14.97 -11.96
C ALA A 98 6.95 13.59 -11.28
N SER A 99 7.41 13.57 -10.02
CA SER A 99 7.36 12.36 -9.20
C SER A 99 5.93 11.95 -8.90
N VAL A 100 5.71 10.68 -8.64
CA VAL A 100 4.38 10.10 -8.41
C VAL A 100 4.30 9.39 -7.08
N LEU A 101 3.22 9.65 -6.34
CA LEU A 101 2.75 8.84 -5.23
C LEU A 101 1.34 8.35 -5.57
N THR A 102 1.22 7.09 -5.96
CA THR A 102 -0.07 6.52 -6.35
C THR A 102 -0.75 5.81 -5.19
N GLU A 103 -2.08 5.92 -5.12
CA GLU A 103 -2.88 5.08 -4.24
C GLU A 103 -2.74 3.60 -4.60
N LYS A 104 -3.09 2.77 -3.63
CA LYS A 104 -3.08 1.32 -3.80
C LYS A 104 -4.44 0.82 -4.36
N PRO A 105 -4.45 -0.26 -5.12
CA PRO A 105 -3.27 -0.92 -5.71
C PRO A 105 -2.62 0.00 -6.75
N PRO A 106 -1.27 -0.03 -6.87
CA PRO A 106 -0.57 0.89 -7.77
C PRO A 106 -0.90 0.67 -9.25
N THR A 107 -1.24 -0.55 -9.61
CA THR A 107 -1.64 -0.99 -10.96
C THR A 107 -2.56 -2.19 -10.86
N ILE A 108 -3.16 -2.61 -11.96
CA ILE A 108 -4.02 -3.80 -12.04
C ILE A 108 -3.31 -5.03 -12.65
N SER A 109 -2.03 -4.92 -12.94
CA SER A 109 -1.19 -6.04 -13.42
C SER A 109 0.29 -5.83 -13.06
N LEU A 110 1.08 -6.91 -13.09
CA LEU A 110 2.53 -6.84 -12.91
C LEU A 110 3.20 -6.15 -14.10
N ARG A 111 2.69 -6.34 -15.32
CA ARG A 111 3.17 -5.69 -16.52
C ARG A 111 3.11 -4.17 -16.40
N GLU A 112 1.94 -3.64 -16.06
CA GLU A 112 1.79 -2.20 -15.85
C GLU A 112 2.72 -1.67 -14.76
N PHE A 113 2.90 -2.43 -13.68
CA PHE A 113 3.80 -2.06 -12.61
C PHE A 113 5.26 -1.97 -13.09
N ASP A 114 5.72 -2.97 -13.84
CA ASP A 114 7.09 -3.02 -14.36
C ASP A 114 7.34 -1.90 -15.40
N GLU A 115 6.31 -1.53 -16.19
CA GLU A 115 6.36 -0.38 -17.09
C GLU A 115 6.57 0.95 -16.33
N LEU A 116 5.87 1.16 -15.20
CA LEU A 116 6.08 2.34 -14.35
C LEU A 116 7.45 2.34 -13.69
N ALA A 117 7.88 1.20 -13.17
CA ALA A 117 9.21 1.07 -12.57
C ALA A 117 10.34 1.37 -13.57
N ALA A 118 10.17 0.95 -14.84
CA ALA A 118 11.12 1.24 -15.91
C ALA A 118 11.09 2.71 -16.38
N ALA A 119 9.97 3.41 -16.22
CA ALA A 119 9.83 4.82 -16.58
C ALA A 119 10.47 5.77 -15.58
N GLU A 120 10.84 5.30 -14.39
CA GLU A 120 11.50 6.09 -13.36
C GLU A 120 12.92 6.54 -13.75
N GLN A 121 13.28 7.83 -13.59
CA GLN A 121 14.54 8.42 -14.10
C GLN A 121 15.50 8.95 -13.03
N ARG A 122 15.11 9.00 -11.74
CA ARG A 122 15.98 9.43 -10.59
C ARG A 122 16.35 10.91 -10.51
N PRO A 123 15.52 11.91 -10.23
CA PRO A 123 14.06 11.95 -10.35
C PRO A 123 13.60 12.04 -11.81
N PRO A 124 12.32 11.90 -12.12
CA PRO A 124 11.22 11.71 -11.18
C PRO A 124 11.12 10.30 -10.60
N TRP A 125 10.52 10.18 -9.41
CA TRP A 125 10.39 8.93 -8.65
C TRP A 125 8.96 8.37 -8.73
N PHE A 126 8.83 7.04 -8.73
CA PHE A 126 7.57 6.34 -8.57
C PHE A 126 7.51 5.69 -7.18
N ALA A 127 6.47 6.00 -6.41
CA ALA A 127 6.20 5.44 -5.09
C ALA A 127 4.72 5.08 -4.94
N THR A 128 4.42 4.16 -4.02
CA THR A 128 3.06 3.67 -3.74
C THR A 128 2.65 4.00 -2.31
N VAL A 129 1.36 4.25 -2.10
CA VAL A 129 0.79 4.43 -0.77
C VAL A 129 0.65 3.07 -0.09
N PHE A 130 1.51 2.83 0.92
CA PHE A 130 1.42 1.71 1.86
C PHE A 130 1.60 2.26 3.28
N GLN A 131 0.65 3.07 3.70
CA GLN A 131 0.71 3.88 4.91
C GLN A 131 0.87 3.07 6.20
N HIS A 132 0.47 1.80 6.20
CA HIS A 132 0.57 0.94 7.37
C HIS A 132 2.02 0.62 7.77
N ARG A 133 3.01 0.70 6.86
CA ARG A 133 4.44 0.55 7.21
C ARG A 133 4.97 1.66 8.12
N PHE A 134 4.26 2.80 8.23
CA PHE A 134 4.79 4.02 8.82
C PHE A 134 4.36 4.27 10.26
N GLY A 135 3.55 3.39 10.84
CA GLY A 135 3.29 3.39 12.27
C GLY A 135 4.53 2.97 13.08
N ALA A 136 4.67 3.51 14.29
CA ALA A 136 5.84 3.27 15.15
C ALA A 136 6.06 1.78 15.42
N GLY A 137 5.00 1.02 15.72
CA GLY A 137 5.09 -0.43 16.02
C GLY A 137 5.63 -1.26 14.86
N GLN A 138 5.17 -1.03 13.61
CA GLN A 138 5.67 -1.74 12.43
C GLN A 138 7.16 -1.47 12.18
N ARG A 139 7.59 -0.21 12.29
CA ARG A 139 9.00 0.15 12.10
C ARG A 139 9.89 -0.45 13.18
N ARG A 140 9.40 -0.48 14.42
CA ARG A 140 10.06 -1.14 15.56
C ARG A 140 10.23 -2.63 15.31
N LEU A 141 9.16 -3.32 14.90
CA LEU A 141 9.19 -4.73 14.56
C LEU A 141 10.19 -5.02 13.43
N LYS A 142 10.12 -4.27 12.33
CA LYS A 142 11.04 -4.41 11.20
C LYS A 142 12.51 -4.28 11.63
N LYS A 143 12.83 -3.26 12.44
CA LYS A 143 14.17 -3.01 12.96
C LYS A 143 14.67 -4.18 13.83
N LEU A 144 13.83 -4.69 14.72
CA LEU A 144 14.19 -5.81 15.61
C LEU A 144 14.34 -7.13 14.85
N ALA A 145 13.47 -7.39 13.88
CA ALA A 145 13.56 -8.57 13.01
C ALA A 145 14.84 -8.53 12.16
N ALA A 146 15.12 -7.41 11.51
CA ALA A 146 16.34 -7.24 10.72
C ALA A 146 17.63 -7.30 11.55
N GLY A 147 17.60 -6.80 12.79
CA GLY A 147 18.72 -6.86 13.73
C GLY A 147 18.90 -8.20 14.45
N GLY A 148 18.02 -9.19 14.20
CA GLY A 148 18.08 -10.50 14.82
C GLY A 148 17.72 -10.54 16.31
N ALA A 149 17.24 -9.45 16.90
CA ALA A 149 16.90 -9.38 18.33
C ALA A 149 15.78 -10.34 18.74
N LEU A 150 14.89 -10.70 17.80
CA LEU A 150 13.77 -11.62 18.01
C LEU A 150 14.11 -13.08 17.63
N GLY A 151 15.32 -13.36 17.11
CA GLY A 151 15.68 -14.65 16.51
C GLY A 151 15.08 -14.81 15.11
N ARG A 152 15.11 -16.04 14.56
CA ARG A 152 14.56 -16.31 13.23
C ARG A 152 13.03 -16.21 13.25
N PRO A 153 12.37 -15.67 12.20
CA PRO A 153 10.94 -15.80 12.05
C PRO A 153 10.57 -17.27 11.72
N LEU A 154 9.48 -17.74 12.29
CA LEU A 154 9.04 -19.14 12.18
C LEU A 154 7.69 -19.24 11.47
N ILE A 155 6.67 -18.56 12.00
CA ILE A 155 5.32 -18.59 11.46
C ILE A 155 4.70 -17.18 11.53
N ALA A 156 3.81 -16.87 10.58
CA ALA A 156 3.01 -15.65 10.64
C ALA A 156 1.53 -15.91 10.31
N VAL A 157 0.68 -15.04 10.84
CA VAL A 157 -0.75 -14.95 10.50
C VAL A 157 -1.03 -13.57 9.96
N CYS A 158 -1.70 -13.49 8.82
CA CYS A 158 -2.04 -12.24 8.12
C CYS A 158 -3.50 -12.28 7.69
N HIS A 159 -4.38 -11.68 8.48
CA HIS A 159 -5.80 -11.68 8.23
C HIS A 159 -6.33 -10.25 7.97
N THR A 160 -7.12 -10.13 6.91
CA THR A 160 -7.96 -8.97 6.60
C THR A 160 -9.38 -9.49 6.45
N THR A 161 -10.09 -9.53 7.57
CA THR A 161 -11.46 -10.09 7.64
C THR A 161 -12.44 -8.95 7.89
N TRP A 162 -12.89 -8.33 6.80
CA TRP A 162 -13.78 -7.17 6.84
C TRP A 162 -15.18 -7.54 6.37
N PHE A 163 -16.10 -6.59 6.50
CA PHE A 163 -17.46 -6.74 5.97
C PHE A 163 -17.78 -5.65 4.96
N ARG A 164 -18.14 -6.05 3.75
CA ARG A 164 -18.69 -5.15 2.74
C ARG A 164 -19.98 -5.76 2.19
N GLY A 165 -21.08 -5.01 2.37
CA GLY A 165 -22.37 -5.37 1.78
C GLY A 165 -22.37 -5.22 0.25
N GLN A 166 -23.42 -5.71 -0.41
CA GLN A 166 -23.54 -5.65 -1.87
C GLN A 166 -23.43 -4.22 -2.40
N ALA A 167 -24.04 -3.24 -1.73
CA ALA A 167 -23.99 -1.82 -2.13
C ALA A 167 -22.56 -1.24 -2.29
N TYR A 168 -21.56 -1.82 -1.61
CA TYR A 168 -20.18 -1.45 -1.82
C TYR A 168 -19.67 -1.84 -3.21
N PHE A 169 -20.12 -3.00 -3.71
CA PHE A 169 -19.73 -3.55 -5.01
C PHE A 169 -20.62 -3.09 -6.17
N ASP A 170 -21.76 -2.42 -5.87
CA ASP A 170 -22.60 -1.77 -6.88
C ASP A 170 -21.94 -0.49 -7.47
N VAL A 171 -20.88 0.00 -6.85
CA VAL A 171 -20.03 1.06 -7.42
C VAL A 171 -19.33 0.53 -8.67
N PRO A 172 -19.47 1.18 -9.86
CA PRO A 172 -19.14 0.59 -11.16
C PRO A 172 -17.72 0.04 -11.35
N TRP A 173 -16.74 0.54 -10.59
CA TRP A 173 -15.35 0.12 -10.72
C TRP A 173 -14.89 -0.91 -9.67
N ARG A 174 -15.74 -1.21 -8.66
CA ARG A 174 -15.37 -2.13 -7.57
C ARG A 174 -15.63 -3.59 -7.90
N GLY A 175 -14.79 -4.48 -7.34
CA GLY A 175 -14.95 -5.92 -7.47
C GLY A 175 -14.85 -6.43 -8.91
N ARG A 176 -14.06 -5.76 -9.76
CA ARG A 176 -13.91 -6.10 -11.17
C ARG A 176 -12.43 -6.24 -11.55
N TRP A 177 -12.15 -7.21 -12.39
CA TRP A 177 -10.77 -7.47 -12.85
C TRP A 177 -10.18 -6.34 -13.70
N ASP A 178 -11.02 -5.71 -14.54
CA ASP A 178 -10.64 -4.67 -15.50
C ASP A 178 -10.46 -3.28 -14.88
N THR A 179 -11.01 -3.04 -13.70
CA THR A 179 -10.99 -1.71 -13.07
C THR A 179 -10.32 -1.66 -11.72
N GLU A 180 -10.44 -2.71 -10.89
CA GLU A 180 -9.82 -2.80 -9.56
C GLU A 180 -8.67 -3.83 -9.50
N GLY A 181 -8.62 -4.76 -10.48
CA GLY A 181 -7.61 -5.81 -10.56
C GLY A 181 -7.86 -6.99 -9.64
N GLY A 182 -9.00 -7.03 -8.93
CA GLY A 182 -9.37 -8.11 -8.01
C GLY A 182 -10.43 -7.69 -7.02
N GLY A 183 -10.74 -8.59 -6.08
CA GLY A 183 -11.62 -8.36 -4.94
C GLY A 183 -10.87 -7.96 -3.67
N PRO A 184 -11.28 -8.47 -2.49
CA PRO A 184 -10.67 -8.11 -1.20
C PRO A 184 -9.17 -8.42 -1.08
N THR A 185 -8.65 -9.39 -1.79
CA THR A 185 -7.21 -9.69 -1.81
C THR A 185 -6.42 -8.49 -2.35
N MET A 186 -6.89 -7.90 -3.44
CA MET A 186 -6.29 -6.72 -4.06
C MET A 186 -6.67 -5.42 -3.33
N GLY A 187 -7.98 -5.22 -3.07
CA GLY A 187 -8.49 -3.94 -2.60
C GLY A 187 -8.29 -3.69 -1.11
N HIS A 188 -8.25 -4.73 -0.28
CA HIS A 188 -8.22 -4.64 1.19
C HIS A 188 -6.97 -5.33 1.78
N GLY A 189 -6.76 -6.61 1.46
CA GLY A 189 -5.67 -7.42 1.99
C GLY A 189 -4.27 -6.93 1.64
N ILE A 190 -4.15 -6.16 0.57
CA ILE A 190 -2.87 -5.59 0.11
C ILE A 190 -2.10 -4.88 1.22
N HIS A 191 -2.78 -4.19 2.14
CA HIS A 191 -2.14 -3.48 3.25
C HIS A 191 -1.48 -4.43 4.25
N GLN A 192 -2.19 -5.49 4.65
CA GLN A 192 -1.65 -6.46 5.62
C GLN A 192 -0.59 -7.34 4.98
N MET A 193 -0.76 -7.73 3.72
CA MET A 193 0.26 -8.46 2.96
C MET A 193 1.52 -7.61 2.75
N ASP A 194 1.37 -6.31 2.56
CA ASP A 194 2.50 -5.40 2.46
C ASP A 194 3.29 -5.31 3.78
N MET A 195 2.60 -5.19 4.92
CA MET A 195 3.23 -5.23 6.26
C MET A 195 3.92 -6.57 6.52
N LEU A 196 3.29 -7.69 6.13
CA LEU A 196 3.86 -9.04 6.24
C LEU A 196 5.19 -9.14 5.49
N LEU A 197 5.19 -8.69 4.23
CA LEU A 197 6.38 -8.72 3.36
C LEU A 197 7.47 -7.72 3.79
N ASP A 198 7.08 -6.60 4.42
CA ASP A 198 8.01 -5.62 4.97
C ASP A 198 8.85 -6.20 6.13
N VAL A 199 8.32 -7.20 6.85
CA VAL A 199 9.00 -7.90 7.94
C VAL A 199 9.70 -9.17 7.47
N LEU A 200 9.01 -10.03 6.69
CA LEU A 200 9.51 -11.35 6.33
C LEU A 200 10.33 -11.38 5.03
N GLY A 201 10.22 -10.34 4.21
CA GLY A 201 10.99 -10.25 2.96
C GLY A 201 10.38 -11.07 1.82
N ASP A 202 11.24 -11.73 1.04
CA ASP A 202 10.86 -12.40 -0.20
C ASP A 202 10.14 -13.73 0.06
N TRP A 203 8.99 -13.90 -0.59
CA TRP A 203 8.29 -15.17 -0.63
C TRP A 203 8.83 -16.06 -1.74
N THR A 204 8.73 -17.38 -1.57
CA THR A 204 9.25 -18.38 -2.51
C THR A 204 8.17 -19.24 -3.13
N GLU A 205 7.08 -19.47 -2.41
CA GLU A 205 5.97 -20.29 -2.90
C GLU A 205 4.65 -19.86 -2.23
N VAL A 206 3.55 -19.94 -2.97
CA VAL A 206 2.20 -19.75 -2.45
C VAL A 206 1.25 -20.81 -2.97
N SER A 207 0.41 -21.35 -2.06
CA SER A 207 -0.74 -22.22 -2.36
C SER A 207 -2.00 -21.55 -1.86
N ALA A 208 -3.01 -21.38 -2.73
CA ALA A 208 -4.18 -20.58 -2.42
C ALA A 208 -5.50 -21.14 -2.94
N LEU A 209 -6.58 -20.72 -2.30
CA LEU A 209 -7.96 -20.84 -2.71
C LEU A 209 -8.58 -19.45 -2.76
N ALA A 210 -9.33 -19.13 -3.81
CA ALA A 210 -10.20 -17.96 -3.86
C ALA A 210 -11.60 -18.36 -4.32
N ARG A 211 -12.61 -17.64 -3.85
CA ARG A 211 -14.03 -17.93 -4.13
C ARG A 211 -14.86 -16.66 -4.12
N THR A 212 -15.93 -16.68 -4.90
CA THR A 212 -17.06 -15.76 -4.78
C THR A 212 -18.22 -16.52 -4.15
N GLN A 213 -18.50 -16.28 -2.86
CA GLN A 213 -19.46 -17.09 -2.08
C GLN A 213 -20.79 -16.38 -1.88
N ALA A 214 -20.79 -15.06 -1.72
CA ALA A 214 -21.99 -14.35 -1.26
C ALA A 214 -22.20 -12.97 -1.93
N ARG A 215 -21.23 -12.45 -2.66
CA ARG A 215 -21.37 -11.16 -3.35
C ARG A 215 -21.57 -11.35 -4.84
N ALA A 216 -22.44 -10.55 -5.44
CA ALA A 216 -22.65 -10.56 -6.89
C ALA A 216 -21.55 -9.73 -7.57
N MET A 217 -20.39 -10.33 -7.79
CA MET A 217 -19.24 -9.70 -8.47
C MET A 217 -18.38 -10.76 -9.18
N PRO A 218 -17.62 -10.39 -10.22
CA PRO A 218 -16.78 -11.33 -10.98
C PRO A 218 -15.48 -11.73 -10.26
N THR A 219 -15.05 -10.97 -9.26
CA THR A 219 -13.86 -11.26 -8.46
C THR A 219 -14.19 -12.09 -7.22
N GLU A 220 -13.20 -12.48 -6.44
CA GLU A 220 -13.41 -13.17 -5.17
C GLU A 220 -13.99 -12.25 -4.09
N ASP A 221 -14.73 -12.80 -3.14
CA ASP A 221 -15.10 -12.17 -1.87
C ASP A 221 -14.39 -12.80 -0.67
N LEU A 222 -13.58 -13.85 -0.93
CA LEU A 222 -12.78 -14.60 0.02
C LEU A 222 -11.55 -15.18 -0.67
N SER A 223 -10.36 -15.04 -0.05
CA SER A 223 -9.17 -15.84 -0.38
C SER A 223 -8.46 -16.36 0.87
N LEU A 224 -7.86 -17.55 0.75
CA LEU A 224 -7.03 -18.19 1.76
C LEU A 224 -5.73 -18.65 1.09
N ALA A 225 -4.59 -18.41 1.72
CA ALA A 225 -3.32 -18.84 1.18
C ALA A 225 -2.34 -19.30 2.27
N HIS A 226 -1.44 -20.19 1.89
CA HIS A 226 -0.22 -20.53 2.61
C HIS A 226 0.98 -20.01 1.82
N VAL A 227 1.86 -19.28 2.47
CA VAL A 227 3.01 -18.62 1.84
C VAL A 227 4.29 -19.09 2.52
N THR A 228 5.29 -19.50 1.74
CA THR A 228 6.64 -19.83 2.22
C THR A 228 7.59 -18.68 1.87
N PHE A 229 8.51 -18.37 2.77
CA PHE A 229 9.46 -17.26 2.63
C PHE A 229 10.90 -17.76 2.47
N ALA A 230 11.75 -16.97 1.86
CA ALA A 230 13.16 -17.29 1.64
C ALA A 230 13.96 -17.49 2.93
N ASN A 231 13.53 -16.89 4.04
CA ASN A 231 14.13 -17.06 5.38
C ASN A 231 13.63 -18.32 6.12
N GLY A 232 12.77 -19.13 5.48
CA GLY A 232 12.21 -20.35 6.03
C GLY A 232 10.92 -20.18 6.82
N ALA A 233 10.44 -18.96 7.03
CA ALA A 233 9.15 -18.72 7.67
C ALA A 233 7.99 -19.18 6.77
N VAL A 234 6.85 -19.51 7.38
CA VAL A 234 5.60 -19.82 6.69
C VAL A 234 4.48 -18.89 7.19
N ALA A 235 3.55 -18.52 6.33
CA ALA A 235 2.42 -17.69 6.74
C ALA A 235 1.08 -18.24 6.28
N SER A 236 0.04 -18.03 7.10
CA SER A 236 -1.36 -18.14 6.71
C SER A 236 -1.89 -16.74 6.37
N VAL A 237 -2.49 -16.58 5.17
CA VAL A 237 -3.06 -15.32 4.70
C VAL A 237 -4.55 -15.53 4.43
N VAL A 238 -5.40 -14.67 5.00
CA VAL A 238 -6.86 -14.69 4.79
C VAL A 238 -7.33 -13.29 4.44
N ASN A 239 -8.04 -13.16 3.33
CA ASN A 239 -8.70 -11.92 2.93
C ASN A 239 -10.19 -12.21 2.72
N SER A 240 -11.06 -11.45 3.37
CA SER A 240 -12.51 -11.65 3.30
C SER A 240 -13.23 -10.32 3.43
N VAL A 241 -14.36 -10.19 2.71
CA VAL A 241 -15.34 -9.11 2.91
C VAL A 241 -16.67 -9.65 3.43
N LEU A 242 -16.66 -10.86 3.98
CA LEU A 242 -17.83 -11.59 4.46
C LEU A 242 -17.94 -11.65 5.99
N SER A 243 -17.02 -11.01 6.72
CA SER A 243 -16.84 -11.16 8.17
C SER A 243 -17.48 -9.99 8.93
N PRO A 244 -18.67 -10.15 9.56
CA PRO A 244 -19.34 -9.06 10.29
C PRO A 244 -18.52 -8.52 11.46
N ARG A 245 -17.71 -9.36 12.10
CA ARG A 245 -16.66 -8.88 13.01
C ARG A 245 -15.45 -8.45 12.19
N GLU A 246 -15.36 -7.16 11.91
CA GLU A 246 -14.28 -6.62 11.12
C GLU A 246 -12.96 -6.59 11.91
N GLU A 247 -11.89 -7.10 11.29
CA GLU A 247 -10.56 -7.14 11.91
C GLU A 247 -9.46 -7.17 10.86
N SER A 248 -8.39 -6.44 11.13
CA SER A 248 -7.06 -6.63 10.54
C SER A 248 -6.16 -7.19 11.62
N TYR A 249 -5.54 -8.35 11.37
CA TYR A 249 -4.70 -9.04 12.34
C TYR A 249 -3.39 -9.51 11.69
N LEU A 250 -2.29 -9.11 12.30
CA LEU A 250 -0.97 -9.62 11.96
C LEU A 250 -0.32 -10.21 13.21
N ARG A 251 0.27 -11.40 13.07
CA ARG A 251 1.06 -12.06 14.10
C ARG A 251 2.32 -12.62 13.48
N PHE A 252 3.41 -12.45 14.18
CA PHE A 252 4.72 -12.99 13.82
C PHE A 252 5.27 -13.76 15.02
N ASP A 253 5.49 -15.06 14.87
CA ASP A 253 6.17 -15.90 15.85
C ASP A 253 7.63 -16.04 15.44
N PHE A 254 8.51 -15.55 16.29
CA PHE A 254 9.96 -15.70 16.21
C PHE A 254 10.46 -16.71 17.26
N GLU A 255 11.71 -17.10 17.17
CA GLU A 255 12.32 -18.00 18.17
C GLU A 255 12.26 -17.42 19.60
N ARG A 256 12.30 -16.08 19.74
CA ARG A 256 12.41 -15.41 21.05
C ARG A 256 11.15 -14.64 21.47
N ALA A 257 10.20 -14.44 20.57
CA ALA A 257 8.97 -13.70 20.88
C ALA A 257 7.86 -13.94 19.85
N THR A 258 6.61 -13.77 20.29
CA THR A 258 5.48 -13.44 19.42
C THR A 258 5.27 -11.95 19.43
N VAL A 259 5.08 -11.35 18.25
CA VAL A 259 4.69 -9.94 18.07
C VAL A 259 3.42 -9.89 17.25
N GLU A 260 2.40 -9.20 17.75
CA GLU A 260 1.09 -9.15 17.09
C GLU A 260 0.48 -7.76 17.13
N VAL A 261 -0.35 -7.46 16.14
CA VAL A 261 -1.16 -6.24 16.06
C VAL A 261 -2.57 -6.58 15.62
N THR A 262 -3.55 -5.99 16.30
CA THR A 262 -4.97 -6.07 15.94
C THR A 262 -5.53 -4.67 15.77
N HIS A 263 -6.12 -4.41 14.62
CA HIS A 263 -6.67 -3.09 14.30
C HIS A 263 -7.76 -3.20 13.22
N LEU A 264 -8.29 -2.08 12.74
CA LEU A 264 -9.17 -2.07 11.57
C LEU A 264 -8.53 -1.29 10.41
N TYR A 265 -8.50 0.03 10.45
CA TYR A 265 -7.93 0.87 9.37
C TYR A 265 -6.53 1.38 9.68
N GLY A 266 -6.31 1.83 10.90
CA GLY A 266 -5.03 2.32 11.37
C GLY A 266 -4.72 1.72 12.74
N TYR A 267 -3.50 1.87 13.19
CA TYR A 267 -3.06 1.40 14.50
C TYR A 267 -2.11 2.40 15.15
N GLY A 268 -2.10 2.41 16.48
CA GLY A 268 -1.13 3.07 17.36
C GLY A 268 -0.28 2.06 18.12
N ASP A 269 0.47 2.50 19.11
CA ASP A 269 1.33 1.63 19.91
C ASP A 269 0.53 0.65 20.79
N ASP A 270 -0.64 1.05 21.29
CA ASP A 270 -1.52 0.22 22.14
C ASP A 270 -2.15 -0.97 21.40
N ASP A 271 -2.18 -0.96 20.08
CA ASP A 271 -2.67 -2.07 19.27
C ASP A 271 -1.64 -3.21 19.13
N TRP A 272 -0.40 -2.95 19.54
CA TRP A 272 0.70 -3.92 19.47
C TRP A 272 0.88 -4.67 20.78
N ARG A 273 1.09 -5.97 20.66
CA ARG A 273 1.43 -6.85 21.77
C ARG A 273 2.70 -7.62 21.47
N ILE A 274 3.62 -7.66 22.45
CA ILE A 274 4.79 -8.52 22.40
C ILE A 274 4.75 -9.53 23.55
N THR A 275 4.96 -10.79 23.24
CA THR A 275 5.00 -11.89 24.19
C THR A 275 6.36 -12.58 24.07
N PRO A 276 7.31 -12.33 24.99
CA PRO A 276 8.61 -13.00 24.97
C PRO A 276 8.47 -14.52 25.15
N ALA A 277 9.36 -15.28 24.52
CA ALA A 277 9.52 -16.69 24.81
C ALA A 277 10.11 -16.90 26.23
N PRO A 278 9.85 -18.06 26.87
CA PRO A 278 10.41 -18.36 28.18
C PRO A 278 11.94 -18.19 28.25
N GLY A 279 12.40 -17.38 29.21
CA GLY A 279 13.82 -17.06 29.40
C GLY A 279 14.35 -15.91 28.54
N CYS A 280 13.49 -15.28 27.71
CA CYS A 280 13.85 -14.13 26.87
C CYS A 280 13.19 -12.82 27.34
N GLU A 281 12.48 -12.82 28.46
CA GLU A 281 11.57 -11.73 28.88
C GLU A 281 12.29 -10.39 29.03
N ALA A 282 13.43 -10.38 29.73
CA ALA A 282 14.19 -9.16 29.98
C ALA A 282 14.77 -8.57 28.69
N ASP A 283 15.42 -9.40 27.90
CA ASP A 283 16.09 -8.98 26.66
C ASP A 283 15.11 -8.46 25.62
N VAL A 284 14.02 -9.22 25.38
CA VAL A 284 13.02 -8.88 24.37
C VAL A 284 12.27 -7.61 24.77
N THR A 285 11.87 -7.49 26.05
CA THR A 285 11.20 -6.27 26.54
C THR A 285 12.11 -5.05 26.44
N ALA A 286 13.37 -5.19 26.79
CA ALA A 286 14.35 -4.11 26.66
C ALA A 286 14.55 -3.74 25.19
N ALA A 287 14.74 -4.73 24.30
CA ALA A 287 14.90 -4.50 22.86
C ALA A 287 13.69 -3.77 22.25
N TRP A 288 12.47 -4.16 22.59
CA TRP A 288 11.25 -3.49 22.11
C TRP A 288 11.18 -2.02 22.51
N LYS A 289 11.50 -1.72 23.77
CA LYS A 289 11.54 -0.35 24.27
C LYS A 289 12.63 0.52 23.59
N HIS A 290 13.83 -0.04 23.41
CA HIS A 290 14.96 0.69 22.82
C HIS A 290 14.88 0.82 21.29
N ALA A 291 14.07 0.01 20.61
CA ALA A 291 13.90 0.09 19.16
C ALA A 291 13.03 1.27 18.71
N ALA A 292 12.35 1.94 19.63
CA ALA A 292 11.60 3.17 19.32
C ALA A 292 12.57 4.26 18.79
N ASP A 293 12.23 4.85 17.65
CA ASP A 293 13.04 5.93 17.10
C ASP A 293 12.79 7.22 17.89
N PRO A 294 13.85 7.94 18.31
CA PRO A 294 13.70 9.24 18.98
C PRO A 294 12.92 10.22 18.07
N GLY A 295 11.86 10.82 18.60
CA GLY A 295 11.06 11.80 17.88
C GLY A 295 9.85 11.24 17.11
N ASP A 296 9.70 9.92 17.02
CA ASP A 296 8.52 9.34 16.38
C ASP A 296 7.30 9.28 17.32
N GLY A 297 7.51 9.37 18.63
CA GLY A 297 6.44 9.28 19.62
C GLY A 297 5.60 8.01 19.41
N ASP A 298 4.31 8.12 19.69
CA ASP A 298 3.28 7.13 19.31
C ASP A 298 2.73 7.46 17.91
N ALA A 299 3.59 7.34 16.88
CA ALA A 299 3.20 7.63 15.51
C ALA A 299 2.22 6.56 15.01
N HIS A 300 0.95 6.95 14.92
CA HIS A 300 -0.08 6.13 14.30
C HIS A 300 0.22 5.86 12.83
N SER A 301 -0.12 4.66 12.37
CA SER A 301 -0.09 4.34 10.94
C SER A 301 -1.09 5.23 10.18
N SER A 302 -0.60 6.02 9.22
CA SER A 302 -1.44 6.98 8.51
C SER A 302 -0.82 7.46 7.21
N HIS A 303 -1.62 8.05 6.34
CA HIS A 303 -1.14 8.77 5.17
C HIS A 303 -0.18 9.90 5.58
N ALA A 304 -0.49 10.64 6.64
CA ALA A 304 0.38 11.72 7.13
C ALA A 304 1.76 11.20 7.54
N ALA A 305 1.84 10.05 8.23
CA ALA A 305 3.12 9.43 8.60
C ALA A 305 3.96 9.04 7.38
N GLN A 306 3.34 8.48 6.32
CA GLN A 306 4.03 8.19 5.07
C GLN A 306 4.45 9.46 4.34
N PHE A 307 3.54 10.45 4.20
CA PHE A 307 3.80 11.66 3.43
C PHE A 307 4.93 12.49 4.04
N ALA A 308 5.02 12.56 5.37
CA ALA A 308 6.16 13.21 6.03
C ALA A 308 7.51 12.61 5.58
N ARG A 309 7.59 11.28 5.44
CA ARG A 309 8.81 10.60 4.97
C ARG A 309 9.05 10.78 3.47
N VAL A 310 7.98 10.79 2.66
CA VAL A 310 8.07 11.07 1.21
C VAL A 310 8.59 12.50 0.98
N LEU A 311 8.00 13.48 1.64
CA LEU A 311 8.39 14.89 1.51
C LEU A 311 9.82 15.14 2.00
N ALA A 312 10.22 14.54 3.12
CA ALA A 312 11.59 14.63 3.61
C ALA A 312 12.59 14.05 2.59
N ALA A 313 12.27 12.89 2.01
CA ALA A 313 13.12 12.27 1.00
C ALA A 313 13.26 13.14 -0.26
N LEU A 314 12.15 13.68 -0.78
CA LEU A 314 12.17 14.56 -1.96
C LEU A 314 12.97 15.84 -1.72
N ARG A 315 12.81 16.48 -0.57
CA ARG A 315 13.57 17.69 -0.20
C ARG A 315 15.07 17.45 -0.08
N ASP A 316 15.45 16.24 0.33
CA ASP A 316 16.85 15.82 0.43
C ASP A 316 17.39 15.28 -0.92
N GLY A 317 16.62 15.31 -2.01
CA GLY A 317 16.98 14.73 -3.30
C GLY A 317 17.13 13.20 -3.25
N ARG A 318 16.51 12.55 -2.27
CA ARG A 318 16.55 11.10 -2.07
C ARG A 318 15.29 10.41 -2.59
N ARG A 319 15.41 9.13 -2.89
CA ARG A 319 14.28 8.29 -3.28
C ARG A 319 13.25 8.21 -2.14
N PRO A 320 11.96 8.44 -2.42
CA PRO A 320 10.87 8.19 -1.46
C PRO A 320 10.81 6.73 -1.00
N PRO A 321 10.33 6.47 0.23
CA PRO A 321 10.08 5.12 0.71
C PRO A 321 8.94 4.44 -0.05
N VAL A 322 8.82 3.12 0.10
CA VAL A 322 7.99 2.24 -0.71
C VAL A 322 8.46 2.26 -2.17
N THR A 323 9.68 1.78 -2.32
CA THR A 323 10.35 1.69 -3.63
C THR A 323 9.64 0.72 -4.57
N PRO A 324 9.82 0.84 -5.91
CA PRO A 324 9.25 -0.09 -6.85
C PRO A 324 9.53 -1.57 -6.55
N PRO A 325 10.76 -2.01 -6.18
CA PRO A 325 10.97 -3.41 -5.80
C PRO A 325 10.14 -3.88 -4.60
N GLU A 326 9.96 -3.01 -3.60
CA GLU A 326 9.14 -3.33 -2.42
C GLU A 326 7.66 -3.47 -2.77
N ALA A 327 7.09 -2.50 -3.49
CA ALA A 327 5.68 -2.52 -3.90
C ALA A 327 5.40 -3.67 -4.90
N ARG A 328 6.35 -3.95 -5.81
CA ARG A 328 6.26 -5.08 -6.74
C ARG A 328 6.16 -6.41 -6.03
N ARG A 329 6.87 -6.60 -4.92
CA ARG A 329 6.82 -7.82 -4.11
C ARG A 329 5.42 -8.08 -3.60
N THR A 330 4.73 -7.04 -3.13
CA THR A 330 3.34 -7.13 -2.68
C THR A 330 2.39 -7.46 -3.83
N MET A 331 2.54 -6.79 -4.97
CA MET A 331 1.76 -7.08 -6.18
C MET A 331 2.00 -8.51 -6.70
N ALA A 332 3.25 -8.99 -6.62
CA ALA A 332 3.60 -10.35 -7.05
C ALA A 332 3.00 -11.42 -6.12
N LEU A 333 2.93 -11.18 -4.79
CA LEU A 333 2.26 -12.12 -3.89
C LEU A 333 0.75 -12.20 -4.20
N ILE A 334 0.10 -11.07 -4.46
CA ILE A 334 -1.32 -11.03 -4.86
C ILE A 334 -1.54 -11.80 -6.17
N ALA A 335 -0.73 -11.54 -7.20
CA ALA A 335 -0.79 -12.28 -8.46
C ALA A 335 -0.54 -13.78 -8.26
N GLY A 336 0.39 -14.15 -7.37
CA GLY A 336 0.65 -15.54 -6.99
C GLY A 336 -0.53 -16.22 -6.30
N ILE A 337 -1.22 -15.52 -5.40
CA ILE A 337 -2.46 -16.00 -4.77
C ILE A 337 -3.52 -16.30 -5.83
N TYR A 338 -3.77 -15.36 -6.75
CA TYR A 338 -4.72 -15.58 -7.83
C TYR A 338 -4.28 -16.70 -8.78
N ALA A 339 -3.01 -16.71 -9.19
CA ALA A 339 -2.49 -17.76 -10.06
C ALA A 339 -2.64 -19.15 -9.43
N SER A 340 -2.31 -19.29 -8.15
CA SER A 340 -2.49 -20.55 -7.42
C SER A 340 -3.95 -20.96 -7.31
N ALA A 341 -4.85 -20.02 -7.00
CA ALA A 341 -6.28 -20.30 -6.88
C ALA A 341 -6.90 -20.79 -8.21
N PHE A 342 -6.57 -20.14 -9.32
CA PHE A 342 -7.07 -20.52 -10.65
C PHE A 342 -6.46 -21.82 -11.16
N THR A 343 -5.13 -21.99 -11.01
CA THR A 343 -4.42 -23.19 -11.53
C THR A 343 -4.50 -24.38 -10.59
N ARG A 344 -4.93 -24.20 -9.33
CA ARG A 344 -5.02 -25.22 -8.27
C ARG A 344 -3.69 -25.93 -8.02
N ARG A 345 -2.58 -25.20 -8.10
CA ARG A 345 -1.23 -25.69 -7.81
C ARG A 345 -0.43 -24.65 -7.05
N PRO A 346 0.64 -25.03 -6.34
CA PRO A 346 1.62 -24.08 -5.83
C PRO A 346 2.20 -23.21 -6.95
N VAL A 347 2.48 -21.95 -6.62
CA VAL A 347 3.02 -20.94 -7.54
C VAL A 347 4.26 -20.31 -6.92
N THR A 348 5.29 -20.11 -7.71
CA THR A 348 6.53 -19.43 -7.37
C THR A 348 6.62 -18.07 -8.07
N PRO A 349 7.52 -17.15 -7.67
CA PRO A 349 7.76 -15.91 -8.42
C PRO A 349 8.11 -16.12 -9.89
N ALA A 350 8.73 -17.24 -10.25
CA ALA A 350 9.09 -17.56 -11.65
C ALA A 350 7.85 -17.82 -12.53
N ASP A 351 6.75 -18.31 -11.96
CA ASP A 351 5.48 -18.50 -12.67
C ASP A 351 4.80 -17.17 -13.07
N LEU A 352 5.29 -16.05 -12.53
CA LEU A 352 4.78 -14.69 -12.76
C LEU A 352 5.75 -13.84 -13.62
N ALA A 353 6.66 -14.48 -14.33
CA ALA A 353 7.64 -13.80 -15.18
C ALA A 353 6.97 -13.13 -16.40
N PRO A 354 7.62 -12.13 -17.03
CA PRO A 354 7.16 -11.55 -18.28
C PRO A 354 6.79 -12.59 -19.32
N GLY A 355 5.63 -12.43 -19.97
CA GLY A 355 5.10 -13.38 -20.96
C GLY A 355 4.15 -14.44 -20.40
N THR A 356 4.01 -14.57 -19.08
CA THR A 356 3.00 -15.44 -18.48
C THR A 356 1.63 -14.75 -18.37
N ALA A 357 0.55 -15.55 -18.29
CA ALA A 357 -0.81 -15.02 -18.25
C ALA A 357 -1.03 -14.11 -17.02
N PHE A 358 -0.57 -14.52 -15.83
CA PHE A 358 -0.74 -13.78 -14.57
C PHE A 358 0.23 -12.59 -14.42
N TYR A 359 1.18 -12.41 -15.34
CA TYR A 359 1.96 -11.19 -15.46
C TYR A 359 1.15 -10.06 -16.09
N THR A 360 0.33 -10.39 -17.09
CA THR A 360 -0.45 -9.40 -17.88
C THR A 360 -1.82 -9.09 -17.31
N ALA A 361 -2.40 -10.01 -16.55
CA ALA A 361 -3.71 -9.84 -15.89
C ALA A 361 -3.75 -10.65 -14.61
N MET A 362 -4.32 -10.09 -13.53
CA MET A 362 -4.37 -10.75 -12.23
C MET A 362 -5.19 -12.04 -12.24
N ASN A 363 -6.20 -12.15 -13.11
CA ASN A 363 -6.97 -13.38 -13.31
C ASN A 363 -6.37 -14.33 -14.36
N GLY A 364 -5.23 -13.97 -14.98
CA GLY A 364 -4.60 -14.78 -16.05
C GLY A 364 -5.49 -15.03 -17.26
N GLY A 365 -6.52 -14.20 -17.48
CA GLY A 365 -7.52 -14.40 -18.55
C GLY A 365 -8.64 -15.38 -18.21
N HIS A 366 -8.72 -15.89 -16.98
CA HIS A 366 -9.82 -16.74 -16.53
C HIS A 366 -11.08 -15.92 -16.22
N GLU A 367 -12.27 -16.47 -16.56
CA GLU A 367 -13.55 -15.80 -16.33
C GLU A 367 -14.20 -16.19 -14.98
N ALA A 368 -13.93 -17.37 -14.46
CA ALA A 368 -14.51 -17.90 -13.22
C ALA A 368 -13.54 -18.81 -12.46
N TRP A 369 -13.82 -19.00 -11.17
CA TRP A 369 -13.07 -19.86 -10.23
C TRP A 369 -13.27 -21.35 -10.47
#